data_2e0654f9023990c895febcd332bea8e5
#
_entry.id   2e0654f9023990c895febcd332bea8e5
#
_cell.length_a   1.000
_cell.length_b   1.000
_cell.length_c   1.000
_cell.angle_alpha   90.00
_cell.angle_beta   90.00
_cell.angle_gamma   90.00
#
_symmetry.space_group_name_H-M   'P 1'
#
loop_
_entity.id
_entity.type
_entity.pdbx_description
1 polymer ?
#
loop_
_entity_poly.entity_id
_entity_poly.type
_entity_poly.pdbx_seq_one_letter_code
_entity_poly.pdbx_strand_id
1 'polypeptide(L)'
;MRNARLDEAQTGIKIAGKNINNLRYIDDTILNAESEEELKSLLMRVTEDSEKPGLKFNIQTGKIVASGPITSWQIDGETVETVSDFIFLGSKITADVDCSHEIKRHLLLGRKVMTNLDSILKSRDITLPTKVCLVKAMVFPVVMYGCESWTMKKAELPKN
;
A
#
# COMPACT_ATOMS: atom_id res chain seq x y z
N MET A 1 9.25 -14.28 12.74
CA MET A 1 8.77 -13.35 13.78
C MET A 1 7.47 -13.88 14.36
N ARG A 2 7.43 -14.19 15.66
CA ARG A 2 6.21 -14.63 16.34
C ARG A 2 5.32 -13.41 16.56
N ASN A 3 4.02 -13.54 16.23
CA ASN A 3 2.98 -12.55 16.47
C ASN A 3 3.08 -11.97 17.88
N ALA A 4 3.50 -10.72 18.02
CA ALA A 4 3.06 -9.93 19.16
C ALA A 4 1.54 -9.79 18.99
N ARG A 5 0.77 -10.57 19.75
CA ARG A 5 -0.67 -10.42 19.88
C ARG A 5 -0.92 -9.09 20.59
N LEU A 6 -1.08 -8.04 19.81
CA LEU A 6 -1.78 -6.86 20.30
C LEU A 6 -3.22 -7.32 20.51
N ASP A 7 -3.75 -7.18 21.74
CA ASP A 7 -5.09 -7.59 22.09
C ASP A 7 -6.09 -7.06 21.05
N GLU A 8 -6.68 -7.99 20.28
CA GLU A 8 -7.53 -7.72 19.11
C GLU A 8 -8.91 -7.14 19.49
N ALA A 9 -9.17 -6.90 20.80
CA ALA A 9 -10.54 -6.83 21.27
C ALA A 9 -11.26 -5.50 20.98
N GLN A 10 -10.58 -4.34 20.81
CA GLN A 10 -11.29 -3.04 20.69
C GLN A 10 -10.62 -1.96 19.84
N THR A 11 -9.39 -2.11 19.35
CA THR A 11 -8.66 -1.06 18.63
C THR A 11 -8.48 -1.40 17.15
N GLY A 12 -8.58 -0.40 16.26
CA GLY A 12 -8.37 -0.55 14.82
C GLY A 12 -9.62 -0.48 13.96
N ILE A 13 -9.43 -0.55 12.66
CA ILE A 13 -10.50 -0.47 11.66
C ILE A 13 -11.16 -1.84 11.49
N LYS A 14 -12.51 -1.89 11.48
CA LYS A 14 -13.27 -3.12 11.25
C LYS A 14 -13.32 -3.48 9.77
N ILE A 15 -12.70 -4.61 9.41
CA ILE A 15 -12.77 -5.18 8.05
C ILE A 15 -13.35 -6.59 8.16
N ALA A 16 -14.47 -6.83 7.48
CA ALA A 16 -15.16 -8.13 7.50
C ALA A 16 -15.43 -8.69 8.91
N GLY A 17 -15.78 -7.79 9.86
CA GLY A 17 -16.09 -8.16 11.25
C GLY A 17 -14.87 -8.38 12.15
N LYS A 18 -13.64 -8.24 11.64
CA LYS A 18 -12.41 -8.31 12.42
C LYS A 18 -11.80 -6.93 12.57
N ASN A 19 -11.29 -6.61 13.75
CA ASN A 19 -10.51 -5.40 13.96
C ASN A 19 -9.10 -5.61 13.45
N ILE A 20 -8.66 -4.74 12.53
CA ILE A 20 -7.30 -4.70 12.01
C ILE A 20 -6.66 -3.40 12.48
N ASN A 21 -5.72 -3.51 13.41
CA ASN A 21 -5.00 -2.37 13.99
C ASN A 21 -3.58 -2.25 13.47
N ASN A 22 -3.00 -3.31 12.91
CA ASN A 22 -1.67 -3.26 12.31
C ASN A 22 -1.52 -4.23 11.14
N LEU A 23 -0.67 -3.85 10.19
CA LEU A 23 -0.18 -4.69 9.10
C LEU A 23 1.34 -4.65 9.13
N ARG A 24 1.99 -5.81 9.19
CA ARG A 24 3.46 -5.89 9.26
C ARG A 24 4.00 -6.75 8.14
N TYR A 25 5.01 -6.23 7.46
CA TYR A 25 5.74 -6.96 6.44
C TYR A 25 7.22 -6.64 6.54
N ILE A 26 8.01 -7.61 7.01
CA ILE A 26 9.46 -7.46 7.26
C ILE A 26 9.72 -6.25 8.19
N ASP A 27 10.20 -5.14 7.65
CA ASP A 27 10.55 -3.91 8.37
C ASP A 27 9.43 -2.86 8.28
N ASP A 28 8.49 -3.02 7.34
CA ASP A 28 7.39 -2.09 7.15
C ASP A 28 6.23 -2.42 8.09
N THR A 29 5.71 -1.41 8.77
CA THR A 29 4.56 -1.53 9.66
C THR A 29 3.56 -0.42 9.37
N ILE A 30 2.29 -0.77 9.14
CA ILE A 30 1.17 0.17 9.12
C ILE A 30 0.38 -0.01 10.41
N LEU A 31 0.06 1.09 11.08
CA LEU A 31 -0.85 1.15 12.20
C LEU A 31 -2.15 1.82 11.74
N ASN A 32 -3.28 1.22 12.08
CA ASN A 32 -4.60 1.75 11.75
C ASN A 32 -5.34 2.06 13.05
N ALA A 33 -5.89 3.26 13.15
CA ALA A 33 -6.65 3.73 14.30
C ALA A 33 -7.80 4.63 13.88
N GLU A 34 -8.84 4.69 14.68
CA GLU A 34 -9.98 5.59 14.46
C GLU A 34 -9.78 6.96 15.12
N SER A 35 -8.83 7.07 16.08
CA SER A 35 -8.48 8.31 16.76
C SER A 35 -6.97 8.50 16.92
N GLU A 36 -6.57 9.75 17.23
CA GLU A 36 -5.17 10.10 17.50
C GLU A 36 -4.66 9.42 18.77
N GLU A 37 -5.46 9.37 19.84
CA GLU A 37 -5.11 8.74 21.10
C GLU A 37 -4.89 7.23 20.94
N GLU A 38 -5.74 6.60 20.14
CA GLU A 38 -5.61 5.18 19.82
C GLU A 38 -4.32 4.92 19.04
N LEU A 39 -4.01 5.74 18.03
CA LEU A 39 -2.79 5.60 17.25
C LEU A 39 -1.54 5.77 18.12
N LYS A 40 -1.52 6.74 19.05
CA LYS A 40 -0.44 6.92 20.03
C LYS A 40 -0.26 5.67 20.90
N SER A 41 -1.37 5.14 21.44
CA SER A 41 -1.34 3.91 22.24
C SER A 41 -0.79 2.71 21.47
N LEU A 42 -1.21 2.53 20.20
CA LEU A 42 -0.70 1.47 19.34
C LEU A 42 0.79 1.63 19.05
N LEU A 43 1.23 2.84 18.77
CA LEU A 43 2.63 3.14 18.50
C LEU A 43 3.50 2.83 19.72
N MET A 44 3.13 3.27 20.92
CA MET A 44 3.87 2.97 22.15
C MET A 44 4.01 1.45 22.36
N ARG A 45 2.94 0.68 22.20
CA ARG A 45 3.00 -0.78 22.30
C ARG A 45 3.92 -1.41 21.27
N VAL A 46 3.88 -0.93 20.01
CA VAL A 46 4.76 -1.45 18.94
C VAL A 46 6.22 -1.12 19.26
N THR A 47 6.51 0.07 19.77
CA THR A 47 7.86 0.48 20.16
C THR A 47 8.38 -0.40 21.30
N GLU A 48 7.61 -0.58 22.38
CA GLU A 48 7.98 -1.44 23.51
C GLU A 48 8.23 -2.89 23.08
N ASP A 49 7.37 -3.44 22.22
CA ASP A 49 7.54 -4.80 21.69
C ASP A 49 8.73 -4.94 20.77
N SER A 50 9.10 -3.89 20.07
CA SER A 50 10.27 -3.86 19.15
C SER A 50 11.59 -3.71 19.91
N GLU A 51 11.60 -3.02 21.04
CA GLU A 51 12.80 -2.86 21.88
C GLU A 51 13.25 -4.16 22.55
N LYS A 52 12.32 -5.06 22.88
CA LYS A 52 12.65 -6.37 23.49
C LYS A 52 13.63 -7.22 22.66
N PRO A 53 13.49 -7.34 21.32
CA PRO A 53 14.48 -7.98 20.45
C PRO A 53 15.62 -7.04 20.01
N GLY A 54 15.70 -5.79 20.50
CA GLY A 54 16.74 -4.84 20.15
C GLY A 54 16.50 -4.06 18.85
N LEU A 55 15.28 -4.08 18.32
CA LEU A 55 14.88 -3.31 17.14
C LEU A 55 14.46 -1.91 17.55
N LYS A 56 15.00 -0.87 16.89
CA LYS A 56 14.59 0.52 17.10
C LYS A 56 13.59 0.94 16.04
N PHE A 57 12.48 1.48 16.47
CA PHE A 57 11.50 2.08 15.58
C PHE A 57 12.01 3.46 15.10
N ASN A 58 12.06 3.67 13.79
CA ASN A 58 12.51 4.95 13.23
C ASN A 58 11.27 5.84 12.96
N ILE A 59 10.99 6.74 13.90
CA ILE A 59 9.87 7.68 13.83
C ILE A 59 10.06 8.69 12.70
N GLN A 60 11.31 9.10 12.40
CA GLN A 60 11.61 10.12 11.39
C GLN A 60 11.22 9.69 9.96
N THR A 61 11.20 8.39 9.68
CA THR A 61 10.73 7.85 8.38
C THR A 61 9.23 7.57 8.38
N GLY A 62 8.56 7.74 9.52
CA GLY A 62 7.12 7.54 9.68
C GLY A 62 6.33 8.56 8.86
N LYS A 63 5.20 8.13 8.30
CA LYS A 63 4.25 8.98 7.59
C LYS A 63 2.85 8.71 8.11
N ILE A 64 2.07 9.78 8.23
CA ILE A 64 0.68 9.70 8.68
C ILE A 64 -0.23 10.07 7.52
N VAL A 65 -1.23 9.21 7.28
CA VAL A 65 -2.35 9.49 6.39
C VAL A 65 -3.60 9.59 7.23
N ALA A 66 -4.31 10.70 7.15
CA ALA A 66 -5.55 10.92 7.88
C ALA A 66 -6.68 11.32 6.94
N SER A 67 -7.89 10.83 7.22
CA SER A 67 -9.10 11.20 6.49
C SER A 67 -9.69 12.55 6.94
N GLY A 68 -9.08 13.21 7.95
CA GLY A 68 -9.52 14.48 8.53
C GLY A 68 -8.42 15.55 8.53
N PRO A 69 -8.73 16.76 8.96
CA PRO A 69 -7.80 17.88 8.98
C PRO A 69 -6.79 17.74 10.12
N ILE A 70 -5.83 16.82 10.00
CA ILE A 70 -4.68 16.75 10.91
C ILE A 70 -3.57 17.60 10.29
N THR A 71 -3.19 18.68 10.96
CA THR A 71 -2.21 19.63 10.46
C THR A 71 -0.77 19.34 10.91
N SER A 72 -0.59 18.75 12.08
CA SER A 72 0.72 18.34 12.59
C SER A 72 0.57 17.29 13.67
N TRP A 73 1.47 16.33 13.70
CA TRP A 73 1.51 15.32 14.74
C TRP A 73 2.90 15.23 15.35
N GLN A 74 2.97 15.17 16.68
CA GLN A 74 4.23 15.03 17.41
C GLN A 74 4.23 13.72 18.18
N ILE A 75 5.32 12.96 18.04
CA ILE A 75 5.59 11.74 18.78
C ILE A 75 6.94 11.94 19.45
N ASP A 76 6.96 11.83 20.78
CA ASP A 76 8.18 12.01 21.60
C ASP A 76 8.96 13.31 21.29
N GLY A 77 8.25 14.40 20.95
CA GLY A 77 8.83 15.69 20.59
C GLY A 77 9.29 15.80 19.13
N GLU A 78 9.21 14.75 18.32
CA GLU A 78 9.50 14.78 16.90
C GLU A 78 8.21 14.97 16.08
N THR A 79 8.27 15.85 15.06
CA THR A 79 7.13 16.08 14.17
C THR A 79 7.10 15.01 13.09
N VAL A 80 5.98 14.30 12.96
CA VAL A 80 5.76 13.31 11.91
C VAL A 80 5.10 13.96 10.71
N GLU A 81 5.60 13.63 9.51
CA GLU A 81 5.08 14.16 8.26
C GLU A 81 3.65 13.62 7.99
N THR A 82 2.71 14.54 7.75
CA THR A 82 1.37 14.19 7.28
C THR A 82 1.35 14.23 5.76
N VAL A 83 0.97 13.13 5.12
CA VAL A 83 0.94 12.98 3.67
C VAL A 83 -0.47 12.61 3.18
N SER A 84 -0.78 12.99 1.95
CA SER A 84 -2.05 12.62 1.30
C SER A 84 -2.06 11.18 0.81
N ASP A 85 -0.89 10.62 0.56
CA ASP A 85 -0.70 9.29 0.03
C ASP A 85 0.68 8.74 0.36
N PHE A 86 0.83 7.41 0.32
CA PHE A 86 2.12 6.73 0.44
C PHE A 86 2.11 5.41 -0.33
N ILE A 87 3.29 4.85 -0.56
CA ILE A 87 3.44 3.54 -1.22
C ILE A 87 3.75 2.49 -0.15
N PHE A 88 2.92 1.46 -0.07
CA PHE A 88 3.13 0.29 0.78
C PHE A 88 3.11 -0.99 -0.05
N LEU A 89 4.17 -1.78 0.06
CA LEU A 89 4.35 -3.01 -0.73
C LEU A 89 4.09 -2.83 -2.23
N GLY A 90 4.50 -1.67 -2.77
CA GLY A 90 4.32 -1.36 -4.18
C GLY A 90 2.94 -0.82 -4.57
N SER A 91 1.97 -0.78 -3.67
CA SER A 91 0.64 -0.19 -3.88
C SER A 91 0.54 1.20 -3.29
N LYS A 92 -0.08 2.13 -4.02
CA LYS A 92 -0.33 3.50 -3.56
C LYS A 92 -1.61 3.54 -2.72
N ILE A 93 -1.48 3.94 -1.47
CA ILE A 93 -2.58 4.13 -0.52
C ILE A 93 -2.85 5.62 -0.38
N THR A 94 -4.12 6.01 -0.51
CA THR A 94 -4.59 7.40 -0.41
C THR A 94 -5.60 7.55 0.72
N ALA A 95 -5.70 8.73 1.30
CA ALA A 95 -6.62 9.03 2.40
C ALA A 95 -8.11 8.92 1.99
N ASP A 96 -8.42 9.16 0.70
CA ASP A 96 -9.77 9.10 0.14
C ASP A 96 -10.20 7.71 -0.35
N VAL A 97 -9.32 6.70 -0.18
CA VAL A 97 -9.56 5.31 -0.64
C VAL A 97 -9.87 5.23 -2.16
N ASP A 98 -9.45 6.24 -2.94
CA ASP A 98 -9.64 6.26 -4.40
C ASP A 98 -8.53 5.50 -5.13
N CYS A 99 -8.87 4.33 -5.66
CA CYS A 99 -7.93 3.49 -6.43
C CYS A 99 -7.64 4.00 -7.85
N SER A 100 -8.33 5.04 -8.34
CA SER A 100 -8.14 5.55 -9.71
C SER A 100 -6.71 5.99 -9.99
N HIS A 101 -6.03 6.57 -9.00
CA HIS A 101 -4.63 6.98 -9.12
C HIS A 101 -3.70 5.78 -9.22
N GLU A 102 -3.96 4.74 -8.45
CA GLU A 102 -3.18 3.50 -8.47
C GLU A 102 -3.35 2.76 -9.80
N ILE A 103 -4.59 2.63 -10.28
CA ILE A 103 -4.90 2.02 -11.59
C ILE A 103 -4.14 2.76 -12.71
N LYS A 104 -4.22 4.11 -12.73
CA LYS A 104 -3.49 4.92 -13.72
C LYS A 104 -1.99 4.71 -13.64
N ARG A 105 -1.42 4.63 -12.43
CA ARG A 105 0.00 4.38 -12.21
C ARG A 105 0.42 3.03 -12.80
N HIS A 106 -0.32 1.96 -12.54
CA HIS A 106 -0.04 0.63 -13.08
C HIS A 106 -0.20 0.56 -14.60
N LEU A 107 -1.19 1.24 -15.17
CA LEU A 107 -1.32 1.37 -16.63
C LEU A 107 -0.11 2.08 -17.26
N LEU A 108 0.40 3.13 -16.63
CA LEU A 108 1.60 3.83 -17.10
C LEU A 108 2.86 2.93 -17.01
N LEU A 109 3.02 2.17 -15.93
CA LEU A 109 4.09 1.19 -15.77
C LEU A 109 4.00 0.11 -16.86
N GLY A 110 2.81 -0.45 -17.10
CA GLY A 110 2.57 -1.42 -18.16
C GLY A 110 2.90 -0.88 -19.55
N ARG A 111 2.52 0.39 -19.83
CA ARG A 111 2.89 1.07 -21.08
C ARG A 111 4.42 1.18 -21.21
N LYS A 112 5.13 1.52 -20.14
CA LYS A 112 6.60 1.59 -20.15
C LYS A 112 7.23 0.22 -20.48
N VAL A 113 6.72 -0.86 -19.88
CA VAL A 113 7.17 -2.23 -20.18
C VAL A 113 6.88 -2.58 -21.65
N MET A 114 5.67 -2.26 -22.15
CA MET A 114 5.34 -2.46 -23.58
C MET A 114 6.31 -1.72 -24.52
N THR A 115 6.67 -0.48 -24.19
CA THR A 115 7.64 0.30 -24.98
C THR A 115 9.01 -0.37 -24.97
N ASN A 116 9.45 -0.93 -23.85
CA ASN A 116 10.73 -1.65 -23.78
C ASN A 116 10.71 -2.94 -24.64
N LEU A 117 9.54 -3.52 -24.85
CA LEU A 117 9.36 -4.71 -25.70
C LEU A 117 9.12 -4.39 -27.20
N ASP A 118 9.07 -3.12 -27.59
CA ASP A 118 8.64 -2.66 -28.90
C ASP A 118 9.45 -3.30 -30.05
N SER A 119 10.76 -3.41 -29.91
CA SER A 119 11.64 -4.05 -30.91
C SER A 119 11.27 -5.53 -31.12
N ILE A 120 10.99 -6.26 -30.04
CA ILE A 120 10.61 -7.67 -30.08
C ILE A 120 9.21 -7.83 -30.67
N LEU A 121 8.27 -6.98 -30.24
CA LEU A 121 6.87 -7.03 -30.69
C LEU A 121 6.72 -6.65 -32.17
N LYS A 122 7.59 -5.80 -32.71
CA LYS A 122 7.63 -5.42 -34.14
C LYS A 122 8.42 -6.39 -35.00
N SER A 123 9.27 -7.25 -34.44
CA SER A 123 10.06 -8.22 -35.22
C SER A 123 9.13 -9.16 -36.00
N ARG A 124 9.49 -9.42 -37.25
CA ARG A 124 8.79 -10.41 -38.11
C ARG A 124 9.22 -11.84 -37.86
N ASP A 125 10.39 -12.03 -37.25
CA ASP A 125 10.95 -13.36 -36.98
C ASP A 125 10.33 -14.03 -35.76
N ILE A 126 9.58 -13.27 -34.97
CA ILE A 126 8.91 -13.76 -33.73
C ILE A 126 7.44 -14.01 -34.04
N THR A 127 6.99 -15.23 -33.75
CA THR A 127 5.60 -15.65 -33.99
C THR A 127 4.62 -14.92 -33.08
N LEU A 128 3.38 -14.74 -33.54
CA LEU A 128 2.32 -14.11 -32.74
C LEU A 128 2.06 -14.80 -31.40
N PRO A 129 1.99 -16.15 -31.31
CA PRO A 129 1.85 -16.83 -30.01
C PRO A 129 2.97 -16.49 -29.03
N THR A 130 4.22 -16.41 -29.49
CA THR A 130 5.36 -16.03 -28.66
C THR A 130 5.23 -14.59 -28.15
N LYS A 131 4.81 -13.65 -28.99
CA LYS A 131 4.55 -12.25 -28.60
C LYS A 131 3.46 -12.15 -27.52
N VAL A 132 2.37 -12.90 -27.69
CA VAL A 132 1.27 -12.97 -26.72
C VAL A 132 1.77 -13.54 -25.37
N CYS A 133 2.56 -14.61 -25.42
CA CYS A 133 3.15 -15.21 -24.22
C CYS A 133 4.05 -14.20 -23.49
N LEU A 134 4.88 -13.45 -24.23
CA LEU A 134 5.76 -12.43 -23.68
C LEU A 134 4.99 -11.30 -23.00
N VAL A 135 3.92 -10.79 -23.64
CA VAL A 135 3.04 -9.76 -23.06
C VAL A 135 2.37 -10.27 -21.78
N LYS A 136 1.84 -11.50 -21.80
CA LYS A 136 1.23 -12.13 -20.61
C LYS A 136 2.24 -12.30 -19.46
N ALA A 137 3.49 -12.65 -19.75
CA ALA A 137 4.51 -12.89 -18.73
C ALA A 137 5.12 -11.61 -18.16
N MET A 138 5.24 -10.55 -18.96
CA MET A 138 5.98 -9.34 -18.56
C MET A 138 5.08 -8.13 -18.29
N VAL A 139 4.00 -7.96 -19.02
CA VAL A 139 3.13 -6.76 -18.90
C VAL A 139 2.01 -6.99 -17.91
N PHE A 140 1.30 -8.13 -18.01
CA PHE A 140 0.17 -8.42 -17.14
C PHE A 140 0.51 -8.39 -15.65
N PRO A 141 1.61 -9.01 -15.17
CA PRO A 141 1.95 -8.94 -13.75
C PRO A 141 2.18 -7.51 -13.25
N VAL A 142 2.73 -6.63 -14.10
CA VAL A 142 2.96 -5.23 -13.74
C VAL A 142 1.65 -4.46 -13.68
N VAL A 143 0.75 -4.66 -14.65
CA VAL A 143 -0.54 -3.95 -14.70
C VAL A 143 -1.49 -4.45 -13.62
N MET A 144 -1.50 -5.74 -13.34
CA MET A 144 -2.46 -6.38 -12.43
C MET A 144 -1.96 -6.51 -10.99
N TYR A 145 -0.76 -6.00 -10.69
CA TYR A 145 -0.21 -6.05 -9.34
C TYR A 145 -1.10 -5.30 -8.35
N GLY A 146 -1.54 -5.97 -7.28
CA GLY A 146 -2.40 -5.40 -6.24
C GLY A 146 -3.85 -5.16 -6.67
N CYS A 147 -4.27 -5.64 -7.87
CA CYS A 147 -5.61 -5.39 -8.41
C CYS A 147 -6.74 -5.99 -7.56
N GLU A 148 -6.45 -6.94 -6.68
CA GLU A 148 -7.40 -7.53 -5.75
C GLU A 148 -7.95 -6.52 -4.74
N SER A 149 -7.21 -5.43 -4.48
CA SER A 149 -7.63 -4.35 -3.59
C SER A 149 -8.34 -3.20 -4.31
N TRP A 150 -8.42 -3.22 -5.64
CA TRP A 150 -8.99 -2.10 -6.40
C TRP A 150 -10.52 -2.12 -6.38
N THR A 151 -11.10 -1.00 -5.98
CA THR A 151 -12.53 -0.75 -6.13
C THR A 151 -12.76 0.09 -7.39
N MET A 152 -13.44 -0.48 -8.38
CA MET A 152 -13.77 0.25 -9.62
C MET A 152 -15.07 1.03 -9.43
N LYS A 153 -15.04 2.33 -9.72
CA LYS A 153 -16.25 3.15 -9.76
C LYS A 153 -17.09 2.73 -10.99
N LYS A 154 -18.42 2.76 -10.85
CA LYS A 154 -19.36 2.43 -11.97
C LYS A 154 -19.08 3.23 -13.26
N ALA A 155 -18.54 4.45 -13.14
CA ALA A 155 -18.19 5.30 -14.28
C ALA A 155 -16.95 4.82 -15.06
N GLU A 156 -16.15 3.93 -14.49
CA GLU A 156 -14.92 3.38 -15.09
C GLU A 156 -15.16 2.04 -15.78
N LEU A 157 -16.35 1.48 -15.64
CA LEU A 157 -16.75 0.27 -16.37
C LEU A 157 -17.06 0.63 -17.85
N PRO A 158 -16.58 -0.16 -18.82
CA PRO A 158 -16.94 0.03 -20.21
C PRO A 158 -18.46 0.00 -20.34
N LYS A 159 -19.03 1.01 -20.99
CA LYS A 159 -20.45 0.99 -21.36
C LYS A 159 -20.62 -0.05 -22.45
N ASN A 160 -21.37 -1.11 -22.15
CA ASN A 160 -21.80 -2.10 -23.15
C ASN A 160 -22.71 -1.42 -24.19
#